data_76ea68a05aa3eb721acfbf0f22caf922
#
_entry.id   76ea68a05aa3eb721acfbf0f22caf922
#
_cell.length_a   1.000
_cell.length_b   1.000
_cell.length_c   1.000
_cell.angle_alpha   90.00
_cell.angle_beta   90.00
_cell.angle_gamma   90.00
#
_symmetry.space_group_name_H-M   'P 1'
#
loop_
_entity.id
_entity.type
_entity.pdbx_description
1 polymer ?
#
loop_
_entity_poly.entity_id
_entity_poly.type
_entity_poly.pdbx_seq_one_letter_code
_entity_poly.pdbx_strand_id
1 'polypeptide(L)'
;MTVLPIVQQVFCRMGITMGIFFVILITSLILRLCLALIRIFKNSILSVIVKIFIFVIRGTPLMLQLLVVYFGPFFIFGMQITPSYRLKAVLIGFALNYAAYFAEIYRSGIAAIPVGQYEAARMLGYSKTQTFAYIVMPQVIKRIIPPVANETITLVKDTSLAFTLAVAEVFTVTKQLVASQSSVVPFIVAGIFYYIFNLIVAVFFDYLEKKMDYYR
;
A
#
# COMPACT_ATOMS: atom_id res chain seq x y z
N MET A 1 -14.32 -0.99 -35.25
CA MET A 1 -13.20 -1.45 -34.42
C MET A 1 -13.67 -2.59 -33.54
N THR A 2 -13.02 -3.74 -33.62
CA THR A 2 -13.39 -4.90 -32.78
C THR A 2 -12.84 -4.68 -31.39
N VAL A 3 -13.71 -4.69 -30.37
CA VAL A 3 -13.34 -4.51 -28.94
C VAL A 3 -12.50 -5.70 -28.43
N LEU A 4 -12.68 -6.88 -29.01
CA LEU A 4 -12.04 -8.12 -28.61
C LEU A 4 -10.49 -8.06 -28.53
N PRO A 5 -9.76 -7.53 -29.54
CA PRO A 5 -8.29 -7.40 -29.45
C PRO A 5 -7.84 -6.46 -28.32
N ILE A 6 -8.61 -5.41 -28.04
CA ILE A 6 -8.32 -4.47 -26.95
C ILE A 6 -8.42 -5.20 -25.60
N VAL A 7 -9.53 -5.90 -25.38
CA VAL A 7 -9.75 -6.70 -24.16
C VAL A 7 -8.63 -7.73 -23.98
N GLN A 8 -8.25 -8.43 -25.05
CA GLN A 8 -7.20 -9.44 -24.99
C GLN A 8 -5.84 -8.83 -24.59
N GLN A 9 -5.45 -7.69 -25.18
CA GLN A 9 -4.18 -7.03 -24.86
C GLN A 9 -4.15 -6.49 -23.43
N VAL A 10 -5.24 -5.87 -22.95
CA VAL A 10 -5.38 -5.40 -21.58
C VAL A 10 -5.34 -6.60 -20.61
N PHE A 11 -6.07 -7.68 -20.92
CA PHE A 11 -6.11 -8.89 -20.10
C PHE A 11 -4.73 -9.55 -19.95
N CYS A 12 -3.93 -9.62 -20.99
CA CYS A 12 -2.56 -10.15 -20.94
C CYS A 12 -1.66 -9.37 -19.94
N ARG A 13 -1.98 -8.12 -19.61
CA ARG A 13 -1.20 -7.31 -18.65
C ARG A 13 -1.74 -7.33 -17.24
N MET A 14 -2.91 -7.90 -17.03
CA MET A 14 -3.49 -8.05 -15.67
C MET A 14 -2.54 -8.76 -14.70
N GLY A 15 -1.86 -9.81 -15.16
CA GLY A 15 -0.93 -10.56 -14.33
C GLY A 15 0.22 -9.69 -13.76
N ILE A 16 0.72 -8.72 -14.55
CA ILE A 16 1.77 -7.79 -14.10
C ILE A 16 1.20 -6.82 -13.06
N THR A 17 0.04 -6.21 -13.33
CA THR A 17 -0.63 -5.29 -12.40
C THR A 17 -0.97 -5.97 -11.08
N MET A 18 -1.54 -7.19 -11.11
CA MET A 18 -1.80 -7.99 -9.92
C MET A 18 -0.51 -8.38 -9.20
N GLY A 19 0.53 -8.77 -9.94
CA GLY A 19 1.85 -9.09 -9.36
C GLY A 19 2.44 -7.89 -8.60
N ILE A 20 2.41 -6.69 -9.20
CA ILE A 20 2.82 -5.44 -8.55
C ILE A 20 2.01 -5.23 -7.26
N PHE A 21 0.68 -5.32 -7.32
CA PHE A 21 -0.21 -5.17 -6.17
C PHE A 21 0.14 -6.11 -5.02
N PHE A 22 0.22 -7.42 -5.27
CA PHE A 22 0.49 -8.40 -4.21
C PHE A 22 1.90 -8.28 -3.62
N VAL A 23 2.92 -8.05 -4.46
CA VAL A 23 4.30 -7.85 -3.99
C VAL A 23 4.38 -6.60 -3.10
N ILE A 24 3.76 -5.49 -3.50
CA ILE A 24 3.75 -4.26 -2.71
C ILE A 24 2.99 -4.48 -1.40
N LEU A 25 1.81 -5.11 -1.45
CA LEU A 25 1.00 -5.38 -0.26
C LEU A 25 1.81 -6.18 0.78
N ILE A 26 2.44 -7.28 0.35
CA ILE A 26 3.23 -8.15 1.24
C ILE A 26 4.47 -7.40 1.77
N THR A 27 5.24 -6.75 0.90
CA THR A 27 6.48 -6.07 1.30
C THR A 27 6.22 -4.87 2.20
N SER A 28 5.16 -4.08 1.94
CA SER A 28 4.76 -2.98 2.80
C SER A 28 4.28 -3.45 4.17
N LEU A 29 3.61 -4.60 4.26
CA LEU A 29 3.20 -5.22 5.52
C LEU A 29 4.41 -5.64 6.37
N ILE A 30 5.49 -6.14 5.76
CA ILE A 30 6.73 -6.51 6.45
C ILE A 30 7.47 -5.25 6.91
N LEU A 31 7.68 -4.28 6.00
CA LEU A 31 8.39 -3.03 6.30
C LEU A 31 7.71 -2.23 7.43
N ARG A 32 6.38 -2.20 7.49
CA ARG A 32 5.65 -1.52 8.57
C ARG A 32 5.95 -2.11 9.94
N LEU A 33 6.12 -3.44 10.04
CA LEU A 33 6.49 -4.07 11.32
C LEU A 33 7.84 -3.54 11.78
N CYS A 34 8.83 -3.42 10.88
CA CYS A 34 10.11 -2.82 11.18
C CYS A 34 9.97 -1.36 11.65
N LEU A 35 9.18 -0.56 10.93
CA LEU A 35 8.94 0.85 11.29
C LEU A 35 8.19 0.99 12.62
N ALA A 36 7.22 0.12 12.90
CA ALA A 36 6.46 0.12 14.14
C ALA A 36 7.34 -0.28 15.34
N LEU A 37 8.19 -1.30 15.19
CA LEU A 37 9.14 -1.73 16.23
C LEU A 37 10.11 -0.60 16.58
N ILE A 38 10.66 0.09 15.59
CA ILE A 38 11.56 1.24 15.81
C ILE A 38 10.86 2.35 16.60
N ARG A 39 9.57 2.60 16.35
CA ARG A 39 8.80 3.65 17.06
C ARG A 39 8.45 3.32 18.49
N ILE A 40 8.48 2.06 18.89
CA ILE A 40 8.27 1.63 20.28
C ILE A 40 9.42 2.13 21.18
N PHE A 41 10.63 2.26 20.65
CA PHE A 41 11.78 2.84 21.36
C PHE A 41 11.68 4.37 21.43
N LYS A 42 10.85 4.87 22.35
CA LYS A 42 10.37 6.26 22.48
C LYS A 42 11.45 7.36 22.48
N ASN A 43 12.69 7.07 22.87
CA ASN A 43 13.77 8.06 23.06
C ASN A 43 14.98 7.84 22.14
N SER A 44 14.85 7.05 21.09
CA SER A 44 15.95 6.77 20.16
C SER A 44 15.96 7.81 19.04
N ILE A 45 17.15 8.27 18.63
CA ILE A 45 17.38 9.06 17.41
C ILE A 45 16.70 8.40 16.21
N LEU A 46 16.74 7.08 16.14
CA LEU A 46 16.10 6.29 15.10
C LEU A 46 14.58 6.49 15.04
N SER A 47 13.92 6.65 16.21
CA SER A 47 12.48 6.94 16.26
C SER A 47 12.15 8.30 15.65
N VAL A 48 13.01 9.30 15.86
CA VAL A 48 12.85 10.64 15.27
C VAL A 48 13.05 10.57 13.74
N ILE A 49 14.08 9.88 13.27
CA ILE A 49 14.33 9.68 11.84
C ILE A 49 13.13 9.02 11.16
N VAL A 50 12.61 7.94 11.73
CA VAL A 50 11.43 7.25 11.18
C VAL A 50 10.19 8.15 11.18
N LYS A 51 10.01 8.99 12.21
CA LYS A 51 8.90 9.97 12.25
C LYS A 51 9.02 10.99 11.12
N ILE A 52 10.21 11.54 10.90
CA ILE A 52 10.47 12.48 9.80
C ILE A 52 10.26 11.79 8.45
N PHE A 53 10.78 10.58 8.28
CA PHE A 53 10.58 9.79 7.06
C PHE A 53 9.08 9.60 6.75
N ILE A 54 8.28 9.14 7.72
CA ILE A 54 6.84 8.96 7.54
C ILE A 54 6.15 10.29 7.19
N PHE A 55 6.55 11.38 7.84
CA PHE A 55 5.98 12.69 7.58
C PHE A 55 6.26 13.17 6.15
N VAL A 56 7.51 13.03 5.68
CA VAL A 56 7.92 13.41 4.31
C VAL A 56 7.22 12.55 3.27
N ILE A 57 7.24 11.22 3.45
CA ILE A 57 6.62 10.29 2.49
C ILE A 57 5.11 10.55 2.35
N ARG A 58 4.41 10.79 3.45
CA ARG A 58 2.96 11.06 3.41
C ARG A 58 2.62 12.48 2.95
N GLY A 59 3.58 13.40 3.00
CA GLY A 59 3.42 14.79 2.56
C GLY A 59 3.82 15.04 1.11
N THR A 60 4.32 14.03 0.39
CA THR A 60 4.79 14.18 -1.00
C THR A 60 4.03 13.25 -1.96
N PRO A 61 3.83 13.65 -3.24
CA PRO A 61 3.15 12.81 -4.21
C PRO A 61 3.91 11.52 -4.51
N LEU A 62 3.22 10.38 -4.52
CA LEU A 62 3.81 9.08 -4.83
C LEU A 62 4.55 9.06 -6.19
N MET A 63 3.98 9.71 -7.21
CA MET A 63 4.62 9.82 -8.52
C MET A 63 6.02 10.42 -8.46
N LEU A 64 6.22 11.49 -7.67
CA LEU A 64 7.54 12.10 -7.48
C LEU A 64 8.50 11.16 -6.74
N GLN A 65 8.00 10.42 -5.74
CA GLN A 65 8.80 9.42 -5.02
C GLN A 65 9.31 8.33 -5.96
N LEU A 66 8.47 7.84 -6.88
CA LEU A 66 8.87 6.86 -7.89
C LEU A 66 10.01 7.38 -8.77
N LEU A 67 9.91 8.65 -9.22
CA LEU A 67 10.96 9.29 -10.02
C LEU A 67 12.27 9.45 -9.23
N VAL A 68 12.19 9.83 -7.96
CA VAL A 68 13.38 9.94 -7.08
C VAL A 68 14.03 8.58 -6.88
N VAL A 69 13.26 7.52 -6.63
CA VAL A 69 13.80 6.16 -6.46
C VAL A 69 14.43 5.66 -7.76
N TYR A 70 13.87 6.00 -8.92
CA TYR A 70 14.39 5.57 -10.20
C TYR A 70 15.64 6.34 -10.63
N PHE A 71 15.60 7.68 -10.58
CA PHE A 71 16.70 8.53 -11.04
C PHE A 71 17.75 8.83 -9.97
N GLY A 72 17.40 8.75 -8.68
CA GLY A 72 18.30 9.07 -7.57
C GLY A 72 19.63 8.31 -7.62
N PRO A 73 19.68 6.99 -7.86
CA PRO A 73 20.93 6.25 -7.97
C PRO A 73 21.89 6.79 -9.04
N PHE A 74 21.34 7.28 -10.16
CA PHE A 74 22.17 7.89 -11.20
C PHE A 74 22.74 9.24 -10.76
N PHE A 75 21.90 10.16 -10.27
CA PHE A 75 22.33 11.51 -9.94
C PHE A 75 23.20 11.59 -8.67
N ILE A 76 22.97 10.69 -7.69
CA ILE A 76 23.68 10.71 -6.40
C ILE A 76 24.98 9.86 -6.46
N PHE A 77 24.91 8.71 -7.11
CA PHE A 77 26.01 7.73 -7.07
C PHE A 77 26.64 7.45 -8.45
N GLY A 78 26.20 8.10 -9.53
CA GLY A 78 26.69 7.86 -10.89
C GLY A 78 26.34 6.45 -11.44
N MET A 79 25.38 5.75 -10.84
CA MET A 79 25.04 4.37 -11.23
C MET A 79 24.31 4.37 -12.58
N GLN A 80 24.67 3.45 -13.47
CA GLN A 80 23.95 3.28 -14.73
C GLN A 80 22.56 2.70 -14.49
N ILE A 81 21.53 3.38 -15.00
CA ILE A 81 20.14 2.94 -14.92
C ILE A 81 19.82 2.03 -16.10
N THR A 82 19.52 0.76 -15.81
CA THR A 82 19.10 -0.20 -16.83
C THR A 82 17.59 -0.29 -16.92
N PRO A 83 17.02 -0.67 -18.10
CA PRO A 83 15.57 -0.87 -18.24
C PRO A 83 15.00 -1.88 -17.23
N SER A 84 15.77 -2.88 -16.80
CA SER A 84 15.37 -3.87 -15.80
C SER A 84 15.21 -3.29 -14.39
N TYR A 85 15.80 -2.11 -14.12
CA TYR A 85 15.64 -1.43 -12.84
C TYR A 85 14.27 -0.76 -12.69
N ARG A 86 13.53 -0.49 -13.78
CA ARG A 86 12.21 0.17 -13.75
C ARG A 86 11.23 -0.50 -12.79
N LEU A 87 11.02 -1.81 -12.97
CA LEU A 87 10.11 -2.56 -12.11
C LEU A 87 10.58 -2.61 -10.66
N LYS A 88 11.89 -2.76 -10.43
CA LYS A 88 12.47 -2.73 -9.07
C LYS A 88 12.23 -1.38 -8.41
N ALA A 89 12.45 -0.27 -9.13
CA ALA A 89 12.20 1.08 -8.62
C ALA A 89 10.72 1.31 -8.28
N VAL A 90 9.80 0.82 -9.12
CA VAL A 90 8.36 0.82 -8.82
C VAL A 90 8.10 0.08 -7.51
N LEU A 91 8.55 -1.18 -7.38
CA LEU A 91 8.30 -1.99 -6.19
C LEU A 91 8.89 -1.35 -4.92
N ILE A 92 10.11 -0.82 -4.98
CA ILE A 92 10.76 -0.13 -3.86
C ILE A 92 9.99 1.13 -3.47
N GLY A 93 9.69 2.02 -4.43
CA GLY A 93 9.02 3.28 -4.17
C GLY A 93 7.64 3.10 -3.56
N PHE A 94 6.85 2.19 -4.12
CA PHE A 94 5.55 1.84 -3.57
C PHE A 94 5.65 1.18 -2.18
N ALA A 95 6.57 0.24 -2.00
CA ALA A 95 6.74 -0.44 -0.71
C ALA A 95 7.09 0.56 0.41
N LEU A 96 7.96 1.54 0.15
CA LEU A 96 8.32 2.60 1.09
C LEU A 96 7.11 3.51 1.38
N ASN A 97 6.37 3.91 0.35
CA ASN A 97 5.19 4.75 0.50
C ASN A 97 4.12 4.06 1.35
N TYR A 98 3.68 2.87 0.94
CA TYR A 98 2.62 2.14 1.63
C TYR A 98 3.04 1.67 3.03
N ALA A 99 4.33 1.37 3.25
CA ALA A 99 4.84 1.09 4.60
C ALA A 99 4.66 2.29 5.54
N ALA A 100 4.86 3.53 5.06
CA ALA A 100 4.66 4.74 5.85
C ALA A 100 3.17 4.95 6.18
N TYR A 101 2.26 4.73 5.22
CA TYR A 101 0.81 4.83 5.45
C TYR A 101 0.32 3.77 6.44
N PHE A 102 0.68 2.51 6.23
CA PHE A 102 0.30 1.44 7.16
C PHE A 102 0.90 1.62 8.55
N ALA A 103 2.15 2.09 8.69
CA ALA A 103 2.75 2.36 10.00
C ALA A 103 1.95 3.39 10.79
N GLU A 104 1.42 4.42 10.13
CA GLU A 104 0.60 5.44 10.78
C GLU A 104 -0.81 4.94 11.13
N ILE A 105 -1.43 4.11 10.28
CA ILE A 105 -2.71 3.44 10.60
C ILE A 105 -2.57 2.61 11.88
N TYR A 106 -1.49 1.83 12.00
CA TYR A 106 -1.26 1.03 13.20
C TYR A 106 -1.01 1.88 14.44
N ARG A 107 -0.18 2.92 14.29
CA ARG A 107 0.07 3.85 15.40
C ARG A 107 -1.22 4.50 15.89
N SER A 108 -2.07 4.98 14.99
CA SER A 108 -3.34 5.61 15.34
C SER A 108 -4.33 4.62 15.95
N GLY A 109 -4.38 3.39 15.44
CA GLY A 109 -5.19 2.32 16.00
C GLY A 109 -4.81 1.99 17.45
N ILE A 110 -3.52 1.89 17.75
CA ILE A 110 -3.03 1.65 19.12
C ILE A 110 -3.33 2.87 20.01
N ALA A 111 -3.09 4.08 19.54
CA ALA A 111 -3.34 5.30 20.30
C ALA A 111 -4.83 5.56 20.58
N ALA A 112 -5.72 4.97 19.81
CA ALA A 112 -7.16 5.08 20.00
C ALA A 112 -7.73 4.16 21.10
N ILE A 113 -6.90 3.26 21.69
CA ILE A 113 -7.34 2.41 22.81
C ILE A 113 -7.40 3.24 24.08
N PRO A 114 -8.55 3.28 24.79
CA PRO A 114 -8.70 4.05 26.03
C PRO A 114 -7.72 3.59 27.10
N VAL A 115 -7.17 4.55 27.87
CA VAL A 115 -6.23 4.28 28.97
C VAL A 115 -6.85 3.33 30.02
N GLY A 116 -8.16 3.44 30.26
CA GLY A 116 -8.88 2.56 31.17
C GLY A 116 -8.77 1.06 30.86
N GLN A 117 -8.55 0.68 29.57
CA GLN A 117 -8.28 -0.72 29.21
C GLN A 117 -6.96 -1.23 29.81
N TYR A 118 -5.94 -0.39 29.82
CA TYR A 118 -4.64 -0.70 30.42
C TYR A 118 -4.70 -0.72 31.94
N GLU A 119 -5.49 0.18 32.55
CA GLU A 119 -5.68 0.25 34.01
C GLU A 119 -6.46 -0.97 34.49
N ALA A 120 -7.58 -1.30 33.88
CA ALA A 120 -8.37 -2.49 34.21
C ALA A 120 -7.55 -3.78 34.09
N ALA A 121 -6.74 -3.92 33.05
CA ALA A 121 -5.85 -5.05 32.88
C ALA A 121 -4.84 -5.18 34.05
N ARG A 122 -4.27 -4.06 34.52
CA ARG A 122 -3.36 -4.05 35.67
C ARG A 122 -4.05 -4.48 36.93
N MET A 123 -5.28 -4.01 37.18
CA MET A 123 -6.07 -4.42 38.37
C MET A 123 -6.36 -5.92 38.39
N LEU A 124 -6.47 -6.55 37.20
CA LEU A 124 -6.62 -8.00 37.03
C LEU A 124 -5.30 -8.77 37.08
N GLY A 125 -4.16 -8.10 37.33
CA GLY A 125 -2.84 -8.73 37.45
C GLY A 125 -2.15 -9.06 36.11
N TYR A 126 -2.64 -8.55 34.97
CA TYR A 126 -1.99 -8.78 33.69
C TYR A 126 -0.65 -8.05 33.56
N SER A 127 0.37 -8.75 33.09
CA SER A 127 1.63 -8.10 32.68
C SER A 127 1.43 -7.20 31.48
N LYS A 128 2.38 -6.28 31.20
CA LYS A 128 2.32 -5.38 30.02
C LYS A 128 2.19 -6.14 28.71
N THR A 129 2.90 -7.25 28.55
CA THR A 129 2.84 -8.10 27.35
C THR A 129 1.50 -8.80 27.23
N GLN A 130 0.97 -9.34 28.32
CA GLN A 130 -0.36 -9.96 28.34
C GLN A 130 -1.46 -8.94 28.04
N THR A 131 -1.41 -7.76 28.65
CA THR A 131 -2.33 -6.65 28.36
C THR A 131 -2.32 -6.30 26.87
N PHE A 132 -1.13 -6.15 26.30
CA PHE A 132 -0.99 -5.82 24.88
C PHE A 132 -1.53 -6.93 23.99
N ALA A 133 -1.14 -8.19 24.24
CA ALA A 133 -1.51 -9.32 23.37
C ALA A 133 -3.00 -9.71 23.46
N TYR A 134 -3.56 -9.77 24.68
CA TYR A 134 -4.89 -10.32 24.91
C TYR A 134 -6.01 -9.27 24.96
N ILE A 135 -5.69 -8.01 25.29
CA ILE A 135 -6.70 -6.96 25.46
C ILE A 135 -6.59 -5.89 24.37
N VAL A 136 -5.38 -5.35 24.17
CA VAL A 136 -5.16 -4.22 23.26
C VAL A 136 -5.17 -4.67 21.79
N MET A 137 -4.38 -5.68 21.41
CA MET A 137 -4.23 -6.10 20.03
C MET A 137 -5.53 -6.54 19.35
N PRO A 138 -6.43 -7.33 19.97
CA PRO A 138 -7.70 -7.67 19.34
C PRO A 138 -8.56 -6.43 19.02
N GLN A 139 -8.57 -5.44 19.91
CA GLN A 139 -9.29 -4.18 19.71
C GLN A 139 -8.63 -3.32 18.63
N VAL A 140 -7.29 -3.27 18.59
CA VAL A 140 -6.52 -2.56 17.55
C VAL A 140 -6.80 -3.15 16.18
N ILE A 141 -6.73 -4.49 16.04
CA ILE A 141 -6.96 -5.17 14.75
C ILE A 141 -8.33 -4.78 14.20
N LYS A 142 -9.38 -4.81 15.01
CA LYS A 142 -10.72 -4.40 14.60
C LYS A 142 -10.74 -2.95 14.09
N ARG A 143 -10.11 -2.03 14.81
CA ARG A 143 -10.10 -0.59 14.48
C ARG A 143 -9.30 -0.26 13.23
N ILE A 144 -8.26 -1.04 12.90
CA ILE A 144 -7.41 -0.77 11.74
C ILE A 144 -7.91 -1.42 10.44
N ILE A 145 -8.82 -2.40 10.50
CA ILE A 145 -9.33 -3.07 9.29
C ILE A 145 -9.94 -2.08 8.29
N PRO A 146 -10.87 -1.17 8.66
CA PRO A 146 -11.45 -0.23 7.70
C PRO A 146 -10.41 0.69 7.04
N PRO A 147 -9.50 1.36 7.76
CA PRO A 147 -8.47 2.16 7.11
C PRO A 147 -7.46 1.31 6.29
N VAL A 148 -7.15 0.08 6.69
CA VAL A 148 -6.31 -0.84 5.89
C VAL A 148 -7.03 -1.23 4.60
N ALA A 149 -8.34 -1.48 4.66
CA ALA A 149 -9.16 -1.75 3.47
C ALA A 149 -9.11 -0.58 2.48
N ASN A 150 -9.31 0.64 2.95
CA ASN A 150 -9.27 1.84 2.13
C ASN A 150 -7.90 2.04 1.45
N GLU A 151 -6.79 1.86 2.20
CA GLU A 151 -5.45 1.94 1.62
C GLU A 151 -5.18 0.82 0.61
N THR A 152 -5.69 -0.39 0.87
CA THR A 152 -5.53 -1.52 -0.07
C THR A 152 -6.31 -1.29 -1.36
N ILE A 153 -7.53 -0.74 -1.29
CA ILE A 153 -8.33 -0.32 -2.46
C ILE A 153 -7.62 0.80 -3.22
N THR A 154 -7.00 1.75 -2.51
CA THR A 154 -6.20 2.82 -3.12
C THR A 154 -4.98 2.24 -3.83
N LEU A 155 -4.29 1.27 -3.23
CA LEU A 155 -3.15 0.59 -3.85
C LEU A 155 -3.51 -0.04 -5.21
N VAL A 156 -4.69 -0.67 -5.35
CA VAL A 156 -5.14 -1.21 -6.65
C VAL A 156 -5.12 -0.13 -7.72
N LYS A 157 -5.65 1.06 -7.42
CA LYS A 157 -5.69 2.19 -8.39
C LYS A 157 -4.30 2.76 -8.64
N ASP A 158 -3.51 2.88 -7.60
CA ASP A 158 -2.17 3.46 -7.66
C ASP A 158 -1.18 2.59 -8.45
N THR A 159 -1.42 1.27 -8.60
CA THR A 159 -0.58 0.44 -9.49
C THR A 159 -0.45 1.03 -10.90
N SER A 160 -1.46 1.79 -11.35
CA SER A 160 -1.41 2.51 -12.63
C SER A 160 -0.27 3.53 -12.69
N LEU A 161 0.18 4.11 -11.56
CA LEU A 161 1.30 5.06 -11.52
C LEU A 161 2.64 4.44 -11.96
N ALA A 162 2.73 3.11 -12.07
CA ALA A 162 3.89 2.44 -12.64
C ALA A 162 4.14 2.85 -14.11
N PHE A 163 3.15 3.43 -14.81
CA PHE A 163 3.31 4.03 -16.13
C PHE A 163 4.38 5.12 -16.18
N THR A 164 4.58 5.84 -15.07
CA THR A 164 5.57 6.92 -14.94
C THR A 164 6.99 6.45 -15.25
N LEU A 165 7.29 5.19 -14.90
CA LEU A 165 8.57 4.54 -15.19
C LEU A 165 8.50 3.61 -16.40
N ALA A 166 7.46 3.75 -17.23
CA ALA A 166 7.22 2.95 -18.44
C ALA A 166 7.23 1.43 -18.18
N VAL A 167 6.72 1.00 -17.03
CA VAL A 167 6.47 -0.42 -16.77
C VAL A 167 5.22 -0.83 -17.55
N ALA A 168 5.31 -1.91 -18.35
CA ALA A 168 4.26 -2.36 -19.25
C ALA A 168 3.12 -3.10 -18.52
N GLU A 169 2.44 -2.41 -17.60
CA GLU A 169 1.25 -2.86 -16.89
C GLU A 169 -0.03 -2.43 -17.65
N VAL A 170 -1.21 -2.70 -17.10
CA VAL A 170 -2.52 -2.44 -17.75
C VAL A 170 -2.65 -1.00 -18.23
N PHE A 171 -2.39 0.02 -17.41
CA PHE A 171 -2.61 1.42 -17.78
C PHE A 171 -1.62 1.92 -18.83
N THR A 172 -0.35 1.47 -18.76
CA THR A 172 0.68 1.79 -19.76
C THR A 172 0.27 1.29 -21.14
N VAL A 173 -0.17 0.03 -21.25
CA VAL A 173 -0.61 -0.55 -22.52
C VAL A 173 -1.91 0.11 -22.99
N THR A 174 -2.82 0.40 -22.09
CA THR A 174 -4.05 1.14 -22.40
C THR A 174 -3.74 2.50 -23.05
N LYS A 175 -2.80 3.29 -22.50
CA LYS A 175 -2.38 4.57 -23.10
C LYS A 175 -1.81 4.40 -24.49
N GLN A 176 -1.01 3.36 -24.73
CA GLN A 176 -0.46 3.06 -26.06
C GLN A 176 -1.57 2.72 -27.06
N LEU A 177 -2.56 1.92 -26.64
CA LEU A 177 -3.72 1.57 -27.48
C LEU A 177 -4.58 2.79 -27.81
N VAL A 178 -4.83 3.66 -26.83
CA VAL A 178 -5.56 4.93 -27.08
C VAL A 178 -4.85 5.78 -28.10
N ALA A 179 -3.53 5.95 -27.98
CA ALA A 179 -2.73 6.75 -28.90
C ALA A 179 -2.69 6.14 -30.32
N SER A 180 -2.53 4.80 -30.43
CA SER A 180 -2.44 4.12 -31.73
C SER A 180 -3.78 4.01 -32.46
N GLN A 181 -4.90 3.94 -31.72
CA GLN A 181 -6.24 3.77 -32.29
C GLN A 181 -7.07 5.06 -32.33
N SER A 182 -6.54 6.16 -31.75
CA SER A 182 -7.27 7.43 -31.57
C SER A 182 -8.68 7.22 -31.01
N SER A 183 -8.81 6.33 -30.02
CA SER A 183 -10.07 5.88 -29.44
C SER A 183 -10.02 5.85 -27.93
N VAL A 184 -11.12 6.21 -27.25
CA VAL A 184 -11.27 6.15 -25.79
C VAL A 184 -11.68 4.76 -25.27
N VAL A 185 -12.06 3.84 -26.17
CA VAL A 185 -12.52 2.49 -25.81
C VAL A 185 -11.51 1.74 -24.92
N PRO A 186 -10.19 1.77 -25.15
CA PRO A 186 -9.23 1.11 -24.26
C PRO A 186 -9.28 1.63 -22.82
N PHE A 187 -9.54 2.93 -22.60
CA PHE A 187 -9.70 3.47 -21.23
C PHE A 187 -10.93 2.90 -20.52
N ILE A 188 -12.05 2.72 -21.25
CA ILE A 188 -13.27 2.11 -20.70
C ILE A 188 -12.99 0.67 -20.27
N VAL A 189 -12.31 -0.11 -21.13
CA VAL A 189 -11.93 -1.50 -20.84
C VAL A 189 -11.03 -1.58 -19.61
N ALA A 190 -10.00 -0.73 -19.53
CA ALA A 190 -9.12 -0.67 -18.35
C ALA A 190 -9.88 -0.24 -17.09
N GLY A 191 -10.79 0.73 -17.21
CA GLY A 191 -11.66 1.17 -16.11
C GLY A 191 -12.51 0.04 -15.55
N ILE A 192 -13.11 -0.78 -16.41
CA ILE A 192 -13.87 -1.97 -16.01
C ILE A 192 -12.96 -2.97 -15.26
N PHE A 193 -11.74 -3.21 -15.78
CA PHE A 193 -10.77 -4.07 -15.09
C PHE A 193 -10.45 -3.57 -13.67
N TYR A 194 -10.06 -2.30 -13.53
CA TYR A 194 -9.75 -1.72 -12.23
C TYR A 194 -10.96 -1.73 -11.29
N TYR A 195 -12.16 -1.49 -11.82
CA TYR A 195 -13.40 -1.57 -11.05
C TYR A 195 -13.66 -2.98 -10.50
N ILE A 196 -13.55 -4.00 -11.35
CA ILE A 196 -13.74 -5.40 -10.93
C ILE A 196 -12.68 -5.80 -9.88
N PHE A 197 -11.43 -5.43 -10.10
CA PHE A 197 -10.36 -5.74 -9.14
C PHE A 197 -10.60 -5.04 -7.79
N ASN A 198 -10.97 -3.76 -7.79
CA ASN A 198 -11.35 -3.04 -6.58
C ASN A 198 -12.55 -3.68 -5.88
N LEU A 199 -13.57 -4.10 -6.63
CA LEU A 199 -14.75 -4.74 -6.07
C LEU A 199 -14.39 -6.04 -5.34
N ILE A 200 -13.52 -6.88 -5.91
CA ILE A 200 -13.03 -8.11 -5.28
C ILE A 200 -12.33 -7.79 -3.96
N VAL A 201 -11.44 -6.80 -3.95
CA VAL A 201 -10.72 -6.37 -2.74
C VAL A 201 -11.68 -5.81 -1.70
N ALA A 202 -12.64 -4.97 -2.10
CA ALA A 202 -13.64 -4.37 -1.21
C ALA A 202 -14.52 -5.45 -0.55
N VAL A 203 -15.07 -6.39 -1.34
CA VAL A 203 -15.89 -7.49 -0.82
C VAL A 203 -15.10 -8.38 0.16
N PHE A 204 -13.81 -8.62 -0.12
CA PHE A 204 -12.95 -9.37 0.79
C PHE A 204 -12.80 -8.64 2.15
N PHE A 205 -12.56 -7.34 2.15
CA PHE A 205 -12.43 -6.57 3.39
C PHE A 205 -13.75 -6.40 4.12
N ASP A 206 -14.86 -6.21 3.41
CA ASP A 206 -16.21 -6.20 4.00
C ASP A 206 -16.52 -7.52 4.73
N TYR A 207 -16.14 -8.65 4.15
CA TYR A 207 -16.27 -9.95 4.80
C TYR A 207 -15.43 -10.04 6.07
N LEU A 208 -14.17 -9.56 6.05
CA LEU A 208 -13.30 -9.53 7.22
C LEU A 208 -13.87 -8.64 8.33
N GLU A 209 -14.38 -7.46 7.98
CA GLU A 209 -14.97 -6.51 8.92
C GLU A 209 -16.19 -7.11 9.61
N LYS A 210 -17.12 -7.69 8.85
CA LYS A 210 -18.30 -8.38 9.39
C LYS A 210 -17.95 -9.55 10.32
N LYS A 211 -16.91 -10.33 9.97
CA LYS A 211 -16.44 -11.45 10.80
C LYS A 211 -15.87 -10.98 12.14
N MET A 212 -15.38 -9.75 12.22
CA MET A 212 -14.78 -9.18 13.45
C MET A 212 -15.74 -8.28 14.22
N ASP A 213 -17.02 -8.19 13.84
CA ASP A 213 -18.03 -7.32 14.49
C ASP A 213 -18.65 -7.91 15.77
N TYR A 214 -18.01 -8.91 16.38
CA TYR A 214 -18.48 -9.53 17.63
C TYR A 214 -18.20 -8.73 18.91
N TYR A 215 -17.43 -7.63 18.84
CA TYR A 215 -17.29 -6.66 19.93
C TYR A 215 -17.98 -5.35 19.54
N ARG A 216 -19.13 -5.06 20.12
CA ARG A 216 -19.76 -3.74 20.13
C ARG A 216 -19.34 -2.93 21.34
#